data_9a4b4fbf9cc03ec84944a54254829532
#
_entry.id   9a4b4fbf9cc03ec84944a54254829532
#
_cell.length_a   1.000
_cell.length_b   1.000
_cell.length_c   1.000
_cell.angle_alpha   90.00
_cell.angle_beta   90.00
_cell.angle_gamma   90.00
#
_symmetry.space_group_name_H-M   'P 1'
#
loop_
_entity.id
_entity.type
_entity.pdbx_description
1 polymer ?
#
loop_
_entity_poly.entity_id
_entity_poly.type
_entity_poly.pdbx_seq_one_letter_code
_entity_poly.pdbx_strand_id
1 'polypeptide(L)'
;RYNRGDLRRWGPLEIEESDETSWDGMRSSIRFLRGSRLGKLLVLSALFMVTSLFVSQYLYSQLFVEAYPQPDELAKFFGLFLAAANALELLLELAVTPWLLHRFGIANANLFHPFLTMIGFLGLGLFPGVPSAVFARLNRETLENAVGAPVRNLLFNALPSRLRGRMRAFLEGMVVYSGMAFAGVFLFFWEGYRPTAYTSEVLLAMGGFALGFGFFTTNFLLRRDYLEQLVRAIRDGRIELGESGSTLETLPTDRILGLWNNVIASNSQSPLLEKLSHTLGERNLWGPLKEGFFSSNPRVRQITLKALVETTPAVAEPFLEQATRDPDPRVRLYAVRTINPKHHDVLEQALQDDSAEVRAEAAVRSTPIREDVLEELLDSDENVARLAALHRLPRNMT
;
A
#
# COMPACT_ATOMS: atom_id res chain seq x y z
N ARG A 1 32.64 -23.98 -14.13
CA ARG A 1 32.92 -24.80 -12.92
C ARG A 1 32.48 -23.96 -11.73
N TYR A 2 31.22 -24.07 -11.30
CA TYR A 2 30.71 -23.50 -10.08
C TYR A 2 31.23 -24.32 -8.89
N ASN A 3 31.80 -23.63 -7.91
CA ASN A 3 32.44 -24.25 -6.76
C ASN A 3 31.34 -24.68 -5.76
N ARG A 4 31.30 -25.98 -5.39
CA ARG A 4 30.35 -26.57 -4.44
C ARG A 4 30.42 -25.98 -3.02
N GLY A 5 31.32 -25.04 -2.75
CA GLY A 5 31.49 -24.37 -1.44
C GLY A 5 30.47 -23.27 -1.13
N ASP A 6 29.84 -22.64 -2.16
CA ASP A 6 28.92 -21.51 -1.96
C ASP A 6 27.49 -21.89 -1.57
N LEU A 7 27.10 -23.15 -1.77
CA LEU A 7 25.76 -23.64 -1.41
C LEU A 7 25.58 -23.88 0.10
N ARG A 8 26.64 -23.85 0.90
CA ARG A 8 26.55 -23.99 2.36
C ARG A 8 26.31 -22.68 3.12
N ARG A 9 26.30 -21.51 2.44
CA ARG A 9 25.96 -20.22 3.04
C ARG A 9 24.48 -19.93 3.09
N TRP A 10 23.68 -20.65 2.34
CA TRP A 10 22.24 -20.68 2.51
C TRP A 10 21.95 -21.85 3.45
N GLY A 11 22.07 -21.60 4.75
CA GLY A 11 21.49 -22.49 5.74
C GLY A 11 20.03 -22.73 5.35
N PRO A 12 19.45 -23.90 5.70
CA PRO A 12 18.02 -24.09 5.50
C PRO A 12 17.37 -22.89 6.12
N LEU A 13 16.51 -22.17 5.37
CA LEU A 13 15.50 -21.34 5.94
C LEU A 13 14.82 -22.29 6.94
N GLU A 14 15.16 -22.16 8.21
CA GLU A 14 14.34 -22.67 9.28
C GLU A 14 13.01 -21.95 9.11
N ILE A 15 12.18 -22.53 8.24
CA ILE A 15 10.75 -22.46 8.41
C ILE A 15 10.59 -23.09 9.80
N GLU A 16 10.60 -22.25 10.85
CA GLU A 16 9.93 -22.61 12.08
C GLU A 16 8.49 -22.89 11.63
N GLU A 17 8.25 -24.11 11.15
CA GLU A 17 6.97 -24.75 11.29
C GLU A 17 6.73 -24.76 12.79
N SER A 18 6.13 -23.66 13.26
CA SER A 18 5.54 -23.66 14.57
C SER A 18 4.51 -24.80 14.54
N ASP A 19 4.73 -25.83 15.31
CA ASP A 19 3.75 -26.88 15.70
C ASP A 19 2.54 -26.26 16.43
N GLU A 20 2.20 -25.02 16.11
CA GLU A 20 1.03 -24.36 16.59
C GLU A 20 -0.19 -25.00 15.93
N THR A 21 -0.92 -25.77 16.70
CA THR A 21 -2.20 -26.31 16.27
C THR A 21 -3.10 -25.20 15.76
N SER A 22 -3.96 -25.49 14.81
CA SER A 22 -4.93 -24.53 14.25
C SER A 22 -5.77 -23.85 15.37
N TRP A 23 -5.93 -24.49 16.53
CA TRP A 23 -6.55 -23.94 17.73
C TRP A 23 -5.76 -22.84 18.42
N ASP A 24 -4.44 -22.92 18.46
CA ASP A 24 -3.59 -21.88 19.05
C ASP A 24 -3.56 -20.63 18.17
N GLY A 25 -3.56 -20.82 16.87
CA GLY A 25 -3.74 -19.74 15.88
C GLY A 25 -5.09 -19.02 16.07
N MET A 26 -6.17 -19.76 16.28
CA MET A 26 -7.50 -19.19 16.54
C MET A 26 -7.56 -18.45 17.89
N ARG A 27 -7.00 -19.01 18.96
CA ARG A 27 -6.93 -18.35 20.28
C ARG A 27 -6.13 -17.06 20.23
N SER A 28 -5.02 -17.03 19.48
CA SER A 28 -4.21 -15.83 19.31
C SER A 28 -4.97 -14.73 18.56
N SER A 29 -5.73 -15.09 17.52
CA SER A 29 -6.61 -14.18 16.77
C SER A 29 -7.72 -13.61 17.66
N ILE A 30 -8.39 -14.42 18.45
CA ILE A 30 -9.43 -13.99 19.41
C ILE A 30 -8.84 -13.06 20.49
N ARG A 31 -7.64 -13.38 21.00
CA ARG A 31 -6.96 -12.52 21.99
C ARG A 31 -6.63 -11.15 21.39
N PHE A 32 -6.11 -11.12 20.17
CA PHE A 32 -5.86 -9.87 19.45
C PHE A 32 -7.14 -9.08 19.22
N LEU A 33 -8.24 -9.73 18.82
CA LEU A 33 -9.54 -9.09 18.61
C LEU A 33 -10.07 -8.41 19.87
N ARG A 34 -9.90 -9.01 21.03
CA ARG A 34 -10.35 -8.42 22.31
C ARG A 34 -9.64 -7.10 22.62
N GLY A 35 -8.35 -6.98 22.28
CA GLY A 35 -7.52 -5.80 22.51
C GLY A 35 -7.52 -4.78 21.39
N SER A 36 -7.85 -5.18 20.14
CA SER A 36 -7.71 -4.34 18.95
C SER A 36 -9.06 -3.83 18.45
N ARG A 37 -9.23 -2.49 18.42
CA ARG A 37 -10.42 -1.86 17.83
C ARG A 37 -10.50 -2.14 16.34
N LEU A 38 -9.36 -2.08 15.61
CA LEU A 38 -9.30 -2.43 14.19
C LEU A 38 -9.79 -3.86 13.95
N GLY A 39 -9.32 -4.84 14.76
CA GLY A 39 -9.75 -6.22 14.62
C GLY A 39 -11.26 -6.41 14.81
N LYS A 40 -11.85 -5.75 15.83
CA LYS A 40 -13.30 -5.78 16.05
C LYS A 40 -14.08 -5.20 14.88
N LEU A 41 -13.62 -4.09 14.32
CA LEU A 41 -14.25 -3.46 13.15
C LEU A 41 -14.13 -4.32 11.89
N LEU A 42 -13.02 -5.02 11.69
CA LEU A 42 -12.87 -5.97 10.58
C LEU A 42 -13.86 -7.14 10.69
N VAL A 43 -14.02 -7.71 11.88
CA VAL A 43 -15.02 -8.79 12.13
C VAL A 43 -16.44 -8.29 11.89
N LEU A 44 -16.78 -7.14 12.45
CA LEU A 44 -18.11 -6.56 12.33
C LEU A 44 -18.43 -6.19 10.87
N SER A 45 -17.47 -5.64 10.16
CA SER A 45 -17.56 -5.36 8.73
C SER A 45 -17.81 -6.64 7.92
N ALA A 46 -17.06 -7.71 8.20
CA ALA A 46 -17.25 -8.99 7.51
C ALA A 46 -18.63 -9.61 7.79
N LEU A 47 -19.14 -9.54 9.02
CA LEU A 47 -20.47 -10.02 9.38
C LEU A 47 -21.56 -9.24 8.65
N PHE A 48 -21.52 -7.91 8.68
CA PHE A 48 -22.46 -7.08 7.92
C PHE A 48 -22.41 -7.34 6.43
N MET A 49 -21.21 -7.44 5.87
CA MET A 49 -20.99 -7.76 4.46
C MET A 49 -21.68 -9.08 4.09
N VAL A 50 -21.30 -10.16 4.74
CA VAL A 50 -21.80 -11.50 4.39
C VAL A 50 -23.31 -11.57 4.56
N THR A 51 -23.86 -11.08 5.66
CA THR A 51 -25.31 -11.09 5.90
C THR A 51 -26.06 -10.27 4.86
N SER A 52 -25.56 -9.08 4.53
CA SER A 52 -26.18 -8.23 3.48
C SER A 52 -26.14 -8.88 2.10
N LEU A 53 -25.02 -9.52 1.72
CA LEU A 53 -24.89 -10.20 0.44
C LEU A 53 -25.82 -11.40 0.31
N PHE A 54 -26.05 -12.17 1.40
CA PHE A 54 -27.01 -13.27 1.37
C PHE A 54 -28.46 -12.83 1.35
N VAL A 55 -28.81 -11.76 2.07
CA VAL A 55 -30.15 -11.15 1.98
C VAL A 55 -30.39 -10.61 0.58
N SER A 56 -29.41 -9.95 -0.02
CA SER A 56 -29.49 -9.46 -1.42
C SER A 56 -29.69 -10.61 -2.40
N GLN A 57 -28.93 -11.74 -2.21
CA GLN A 57 -29.09 -12.93 -3.04
C GLN A 57 -30.49 -13.50 -3.02
N TYR A 58 -31.06 -13.58 -1.84
CA TYR A 58 -32.43 -14.08 -1.69
C TYR A 58 -33.42 -13.20 -2.49
N LEU A 59 -33.36 -11.88 -2.33
CA LEU A 59 -34.25 -10.94 -3.01
C LEU A 59 -34.09 -10.98 -4.54
N TYR A 60 -32.86 -10.87 -5.06
CA TYR A 60 -32.68 -10.85 -6.50
C TYR A 60 -32.99 -12.20 -7.17
N SER A 61 -32.79 -13.31 -6.44
CA SER A 61 -33.10 -14.64 -6.98
C SER A 61 -34.60 -14.82 -7.18
N GLN A 62 -35.42 -14.31 -6.25
CA GLN A 62 -36.90 -14.32 -6.41
C GLN A 62 -37.32 -13.53 -7.64
N LEU A 63 -36.78 -12.31 -7.84
CA LEU A 63 -37.11 -11.48 -9.01
C LEU A 63 -36.70 -12.15 -10.33
N PHE A 64 -35.58 -12.91 -10.36
CA PHE A 64 -35.21 -13.65 -11.57
C PHE A 64 -36.16 -14.82 -11.87
N VAL A 65 -36.56 -15.58 -10.83
CA VAL A 65 -37.49 -16.70 -11.00
C VAL A 65 -38.89 -16.19 -11.42
N GLU A 66 -39.29 -15.05 -10.88
CA GLU A 66 -40.57 -14.41 -11.27
C GLU A 66 -40.55 -13.89 -12.71
N ALA A 67 -39.44 -13.25 -13.14
CA ALA A 67 -39.28 -12.71 -14.48
C ALA A 67 -39.07 -13.80 -15.55
N TYR A 68 -38.47 -14.94 -15.19
CA TYR A 68 -38.20 -16.05 -16.10
C TYR A 68 -38.75 -17.38 -15.54
N PRO A 69 -40.08 -17.59 -15.64
CA PRO A 69 -40.73 -18.79 -15.06
C PRO A 69 -40.29 -20.09 -15.72
N GLN A 70 -39.83 -20.02 -16.99
CA GLN A 70 -39.38 -21.20 -17.71
C GLN A 70 -37.91 -21.48 -17.43
N PRO A 71 -37.57 -22.70 -17.02
CA PRO A 71 -36.18 -23.06 -16.68
C PRO A 71 -35.18 -22.82 -17.84
N ASP A 72 -35.58 -23.08 -19.07
CA ASP A 72 -34.75 -22.88 -20.25
C ASP A 72 -34.41 -21.40 -20.52
N GLU A 73 -35.38 -20.50 -20.29
CA GLU A 73 -35.18 -19.06 -20.43
C GLU A 73 -34.29 -18.53 -19.32
N LEU A 74 -34.51 -18.97 -18.10
CA LEU A 74 -33.71 -18.62 -16.95
C LEU A 74 -32.25 -19.09 -17.14
N ALA A 75 -32.05 -20.33 -17.66
CA ALA A 75 -30.73 -20.86 -17.96
C ALA A 75 -30.01 -20.05 -19.05
N LYS A 76 -30.69 -19.68 -20.13
CA LYS A 76 -30.15 -18.81 -21.18
C LYS A 76 -29.75 -17.44 -20.63
N PHE A 77 -30.63 -16.81 -19.82
CA PHE A 77 -30.36 -15.54 -19.17
C PHE A 77 -29.08 -15.65 -18.28
N PHE A 78 -28.98 -16.68 -17.43
CA PHE A 78 -27.81 -16.85 -16.57
C PHE A 78 -26.53 -17.14 -17.35
N GLY A 79 -26.59 -17.89 -18.45
CA GLY A 79 -25.44 -18.09 -19.32
C GLY A 79 -24.90 -16.77 -19.91
N LEU A 80 -25.78 -15.93 -20.44
CA LEU A 80 -25.40 -14.61 -20.97
C LEU A 80 -24.94 -13.67 -19.87
N PHE A 81 -25.66 -13.65 -18.75
CA PHE A 81 -25.29 -12.85 -17.58
C PHE A 81 -23.89 -13.19 -17.07
N LEU A 82 -23.57 -14.50 -16.92
CA LEU A 82 -22.27 -14.95 -16.42
C LEU A 82 -21.15 -14.54 -17.38
N ALA A 83 -21.35 -14.67 -18.69
CA ALA A 83 -20.36 -14.24 -19.68
C ALA A 83 -20.10 -12.72 -19.60
N ALA A 84 -21.16 -11.90 -19.50
CA ALA A 84 -21.06 -10.46 -19.37
C ALA A 84 -20.45 -10.05 -18.02
N ALA A 85 -20.82 -10.70 -16.92
CA ALA A 85 -20.30 -10.45 -15.59
C ALA A 85 -18.80 -10.73 -15.48
N ASN A 86 -18.31 -11.87 -16.04
CA ASN A 86 -16.90 -12.21 -16.04
C ASN A 86 -16.08 -11.23 -16.90
N ALA A 87 -16.60 -10.81 -18.05
CA ALA A 87 -15.96 -9.79 -18.89
C ALA A 87 -15.86 -8.44 -18.15
N LEU A 88 -16.94 -8.04 -17.45
CA LEU A 88 -16.94 -6.83 -16.61
C LEU A 88 -15.97 -6.96 -15.43
N GLU A 89 -15.92 -8.12 -14.76
CA GLU A 89 -14.97 -8.40 -13.66
C GLU A 89 -13.54 -8.18 -14.09
N LEU A 90 -13.14 -8.74 -15.23
CA LEU A 90 -11.82 -8.54 -15.81
C LEU A 90 -11.50 -7.06 -16.07
N LEU A 91 -12.46 -6.32 -16.65
CA LEU A 91 -12.27 -4.88 -16.88
C LEU A 91 -12.13 -4.09 -15.58
N LEU A 92 -12.92 -4.42 -14.56
CA LEU A 92 -12.85 -3.79 -13.25
C LEU A 92 -11.52 -4.07 -12.56
N GLU A 93 -11.03 -5.32 -12.59
CA GLU A 93 -9.74 -5.70 -12.00
C GLU A 93 -8.56 -5.00 -12.67
N LEU A 94 -8.55 -4.95 -14.01
CA LEU A 94 -7.42 -4.39 -14.77
C LEU A 94 -7.39 -2.86 -14.77
N ALA A 95 -8.54 -2.20 -14.80
CA ALA A 95 -8.61 -0.75 -14.99
C ALA A 95 -9.15 0.01 -13.78
N VAL A 96 -10.29 -0.43 -13.24
CA VAL A 96 -11.01 0.36 -12.21
C VAL A 96 -10.37 0.19 -10.84
N THR A 97 -10.01 -1.01 -10.44
CA THR A 97 -9.44 -1.27 -9.11
C THR A 97 -8.09 -0.60 -8.91
N PRO A 98 -7.11 -0.68 -9.83
CA PRO A 98 -5.87 0.08 -9.72
C PRO A 98 -6.10 1.59 -9.72
N TRP A 99 -6.97 2.10 -10.59
CA TRP A 99 -7.34 3.52 -10.63
C TRP A 99 -7.97 3.99 -9.31
N LEU A 100 -8.90 3.19 -8.75
CA LEU A 100 -9.57 3.49 -7.48
C LEU A 100 -8.57 3.55 -6.32
N LEU A 101 -7.65 2.58 -6.26
CA LEU A 101 -6.61 2.53 -5.25
C LEU A 101 -5.63 3.69 -5.36
N HIS A 102 -5.20 4.02 -6.58
CA HIS A 102 -4.29 5.13 -6.83
C HIS A 102 -4.94 6.49 -6.52
N ARG A 103 -6.22 6.69 -6.92
CA ARG A 103 -6.91 7.99 -6.78
C ARG A 103 -7.39 8.26 -5.35
N PHE A 104 -7.90 7.25 -4.67
CA PHE A 104 -8.58 7.41 -3.37
C PHE A 104 -7.82 6.75 -2.20
N GLY A 105 -6.86 5.89 -2.48
CA GLY A 105 -6.16 5.09 -1.48
C GLY A 105 -7.02 3.97 -0.89
N ILE A 106 -6.37 2.98 -0.25
CA ILE A 106 -6.99 1.76 0.28
C ILE A 106 -8.17 2.07 1.21
N ALA A 107 -7.97 3.01 2.13
CA ALA A 107 -8.97 3.32 3.17
C ALA A 107 -10.29 3.89 2.62
N ASN A 108 -10.24 4.68 1.53
CA ASN A 108 -11.42 5.23 0.89
C ASN A 108 -12.00 4.28 -0.15
N ALA A 109 -11.15 3.56 -0.90
CA ALA A 109 -11.58 2.55 -1.84
C ALA A 109 -12.44 1.46 -1.17
N ASN A 110 -12.14 1.14 0.10
CA ASN A 110 -12.92 0.20 0.90
C ASN A 110 -14.36 0.63 1.21
N LEU A 111 -14.72 1.89 0.97
CA LEU A 111 -16.10 2.39 1.13
C LEU A 111 -16.96 2.17 -0.13
N PHE A 112 -16.33 1.88 -1.26
CA PHE A 112 -17.02 1.81 -2.53
C PHE A 112 -18.02 0.65 -2.59
N HIS A 113 -17.59 -0.56 -2.27
CA HIS A 113 -18.46 -1.74 -2.28
C HIS A 113 -19.62 -1.66 -1.26
N PRO A 114 -19.41 -1.26 0.04
CA PRO A 114 -20.51 -1.03 0.97
C PRO A 114 -21.52 0.01 0.47
N PHE A 115 -21.07 1.08 -0.15
CA PHE A 115 -21.93 2.13 -0.70
C PHE A 115 -22.83 1.59 -1.83
N LEU A 116 -22.26 0.83 -2.77
CA LEU A 116 -23.01 0.20 -3.85
C LEU A 116 -23.98 -0.88 -3.34
N THR A 117 -23.63 -1.57 -2.25
CA THR A 117 -24.53 -2.51 -1.58
C THR A 117 -25.78 -1.81 -1.06
N MET A 118 -25.65 -0.63 -0.46
CA MET A 118 -26.82 0.18 -0.03
C MET A 118 -27.69 0.59 -1.24
N ILE A 119 -27.07 1.05 -2.34
CA ILE A 119 -27.78 1.40 -3.57
C ILE A 119 -28.52 0.18 -4.12
N GLY A 120 -27.90 -1.00 -4.10
CA GLY A 120 -28.53 -2.24 -4.52
C GLY A 120 -29.83 -2.55 -3.76
N PHE A 121 -29.81 -2.40 -2.44
CA PHE A 121 -31.01 -2.59 -1.62
C PHE A 121 -32.09 -1.50 -1.86
N LEU A 122 -31.69 -0.26 -2.08
CA LEU A 122 -32.62 0.79 -2.49
C LEU A 122 -33.29 0.45 -3.82
N GLY A 123 -32.53 -0.05 -4.79
CA GLY A 123 -33.05 -0.51 -6.08
C GLY A 123 -34.06 -1.66 -5.91
N LEU A 124 -33.67 -2.70 -5.13
CA LEU A 124 -34.54 -3.85 -4.87
C LEU A 124 -35.83 -3.50 -4.13
N GLY A 125 -35.78 -2.50 -3.22
CA GLY A 125 -36.96 -2.09 -2.45
C GLY A 125 -37.87 -1.09 -3.16
N LEU A 126 -37.32 -0.13 -3.92
CA LEU A 126 -38.08 0.95 -4.55
C LEU A 126 -38.49 0.63 -5.98
N PHE A 127 -37.69 -0.14 -6.70
CA PHE A 127 -37.87 -0.46 -8.12
C PHE A 127 -37.61 -1.97 -8.33
N PRO A 128 -38.45 -2.87 -7.70
CA PRO A 128 -38.25 -4.30 -7.84
C PRO A 128 -38.43 -4.73 -9.30
N GLY A 129 -37.42 -5.43 -9.84
CA GLY A 129 -37.43 -5.90 -11.21
C GLY A 129 -36.09 -6.39 -11.69
N VAL A 130 -36.02 -6.87 -12.94
CA VAL A 130 -34.79 -7.43 -13.51
C VAL A 130 -33.59 -6.46 -13.44
N PRO A 131 -33.70 -5.15 -13.74
CA PRO A 131 -32.56 -4.26 -13.69
C PRO A 131 -31.96 -4.12 -12.29
N SER A 132 -32.76 -3.97 -11.24
CA SER A 132 -32.29 -3.89 -9.85
C SER A 132 -31.71 -5.22 -9.38
N ALA A 133 -32.29 -6.35 -9.77
CA ALA A 133 -31.79 -7.68 -9.51
C ALA A 133 -30.44 -7.93 -10.17
N VAL A 134 -30.27 -7.52 -11.45
CA VAL A 134 -28.97 -7.57 -12.16
C VAL A 134 -27.93 -6.73 -11.46
N PHE A 135 -28.25 -5.48 -11.08
CA PHE A 135 -27.33 -4.62 -10.35
C PHE A 135 -26.91 -5.23 -9.01
N ALA A 136 -27.86 -5.73 -8.22
CA ALA A 136 -27.58 -6.35 -6.92
C ALA A 136 -26.70 -7.60 -7.05
N ARG A 137 -26.94 -8.42 -8.09
CA ARG A 137 -26.12 -9.59 -8.37
C ARG A 137 -24.71 -9.22 -8.85
N LEU A 138 -24.57 -8.23 -9.74
CA LEU A 138 -23.26 -7.71 -10.16
C LEU A 138 -22.48 -7.14 -8.97
N ASN A 139 -23.14 -6.42 -8.06
CA ASN A 139 -22.51 -5.93 -6.85
C ASN A 139 -21.98 -7.07 -5.95
N ARG A 140 -22.77 -8.15 -5.81
CA ARG A 140 -22.40 -9.28 -4.98
C ARG A 140 -21.28 -10.14 -5.57
N GLU A 141 -21.34 -10.44 -6.86
CA GLU A 141 -20.40 -11.36 -7.52
C GLU A 141 -19.23 -10.58 -8.13
N THR A 142 -19.49 -9.71 -9.07
CA THR A 142 -18.47 -9.01 -9.87
C THR A 142 -17.73 -7.93 -9.07
N LEU A 143 -18.46 -7.03 -8.39
CA LEU A 143 -17.81 -5.94 -7.64
C LEU A 143 -17.14 -6.41 -6.36
N GLU A 144 -17.69 -7.42 -5.68
CA GLU A 144 -17.03 -8.02 -4.52
C GLU A 144 -15.70 -8.67 -4.93
N ASN A 145 -15.66 -9.43 -6.02
CA ASN A 145 -14.45 -10.11 -6.47
C ASN A 145 -13.42 -9.11 -7.03
N ALA A 146 -13.84 -8.22 -7.93
CA ALA A 146 -12.93 -7.31 -8.61
C ALA A 146 -12.42 -6.15 -7.73
N VAL A 147 -13.21 -5.66 -6.80
CA VAL A 147 -12.91 -4.47 -6.00
C VAL A 147 -12.92 -4.76 -4.50
N GLY A 148 -14.00 -5.33 -3.98
CA GLY A 148 -14.23 -5.53 -2.55
C GLY A 148 -13.17 -6.39 -1.89
N ALA A 149 -12.94 -7.59 -2.40
CA ALA A 149 -11.98 -8.55 -1.86
C ALA A 149 -10.53 -8.09 -1.98
N PRO A 150 -10.03 -7.60 -3.15
CA PRO A 150 -8.67 -7.07 -3.26
C PRO A 150 -8.40 -5.91 -2.31
N VAL A 151 -9.31 -4.93 -2.23
CA VAL A 151 -9.16 -3.78 -1.33
C VAL A 151 -9.17 -4.21 0.13
N ARG A 152 -10.09 -5.10 0.54
CA ARG A 152 -10.13 -5.66 1.90
C ARG A 152 -8.86 -6.43 2.25
N ASN A 153 -8.28 -7.16 1.30
CA ASN A 153 -7.04 -7.87 1.49
C ASN A 153 -5.86 -6.94 1.80
N LEU A 154 -5.84 -5.75 1.20
CA LEU A 154 -4.83 -4.73 1.49
C LEU A 154 -4.98 -4.12 2.90
N LEU A 155 -6.16 -4.14 3.51
CA LEU A 155 -6.35 -3.68 4.89
C LEU A 155 -5.58 -4.52 5.91
N PHE A 156 -5.33 -5.80 5.63
CA PHE A 156 -4.52 -6.64 6.50
C PHE A 156 -3.06 -6.19 6.58
N ASN A 157 -2.58 -5.36 5.65
CA ASN A 157 -1.22 -4.82 5.68
C ASN A 157 -0.96 -3.90 6.89
N ALA A 158 -2.01 -3.34 7.51
CA ALA A 158 -1.88 -2.60 8.77
C ALA A 158 -1.64 -3.49 9.99
N LEU A 159 -1.82 -4.82 9.86
CA LEU A 159 -1.59 -5.76 10.94
C LEU A 159 -0.12 -6.22 10.95
N PRO A 160 0.43 -6.57 12.14
CA PRO A 160 1.74 -7.21 12.24
C PRO A 160 1.84 -8.46 11.37
N SER A 161 2.96 -8.66 10.68
CA SER A 161 3.17 -9.77 9.72
C SER A 161 2.80 -11.14 10.29
N ARG A 162 3.19 -11.42 11.55
CA ARG A 162 2.87 -12.66 12.25
C ARG A 162 1.38 -12.92 12.46
N LEU A 163 0.55 -11.87 12.51
CA LEU A 163 -0.91 -11.97 12.74
C LEU A 163 -1.72 -11.87 11.45
N ARG A 164 -1.13 -11.36 10.36
CA ARG A 164 -1.83 -11.08 9.10
C ARG A 164 -2.50 -12.33 8.51
N GLY A 165 -1.72 -13.38 8.31
CA GLY A 165 -2.23 -14.64 7.77
C GLY A 165 -3.29 -15.30 8.68
N ARG A 166 -3.03 -15.31 10.00
CA ARG A 166 -3.96 -15.88 10.98
C ARG A 166 -5.28 -15.12 11.05
N MET A 167 -5.23 -13.77 11.02
CA MET A 167 -6.44 -12.94 11.00
C MET A 167 -7.24 -13.13 9.72
N ARG A 168 -6.56 -13.22 8.59
CA ARG A 168 -7.21 -13.51 7.32
C ARG A 168 -7.93 -14.86 7.36
N ALA A 169 -7.23 -15.93 7.74
CA ALA A 169 -7.83 -17.27 7.87
C ALA A 169 -9.01 -17.30 8.86
N PHE A 170 -8.90 -16.58 9.98
CA PHE A 170 -9.99 -16.46 10.96
C PHE A 170 -11.20 -15.73 10.36
N LEU A 171 -11.00 -14.62 9.67
CA LEU A 171 -12.10 -13.86 9.07
C LEU A 171 -12.75 -14.61 7.91
N GLU A 172 -11.97 -15.12 6.97
CA GLU A 172 -12.47 -15.83 5.79
C GLU A 172 -13.04 -17.20 6.15
N GLY A 173 -12.44 -17.91 7.10
CA GLY A 173 -12.89 -19.20 7.57
C GLY A 173 -14.05 -19.09 8.57
N MET A 174 -13.81 -18.56 9.76
CA MET A 174 -14.79 -18.63 10.85
C MET A 174 -15.87 -17.56 10.77
N VAL A 175 -15.49 -16.29 10.54
CA VAL A 175 -16.44 -15.17 10.60
C VAL A 175 -17.39 -15.20 9.42
N VAL A 176 -16.88 -15.43 8.21
CA VAL A 176 -17.69 -15.52 6.98
C VAL A 176 -18.68 -16.68 7.08
N TYR A 177 -18.23 -17.88 7.43
CA TYR A 177 -19.13 -19.03 7.55
C TYR A 177 -20.16 -18.89 8.67
N SER A 178 -19.78 -18.26 9.80
CA SER A 178 -20.75 -17.94 10.87
C SER A 178 -21.80 -16.93 10.38
N GLY A 179 -21.40 -15.93 9.61
CA GLY A 179 -22.30 -14.96 8.98
C GLY A 179 -23.25 -15.62 7.98
N MET A 180 -22.75 -16.57 7.17
CA MET A 180 -23.58 -17.35 6.23
C MET A 180 -24.62 -18.18 6.97
N ALA A 181 -24.20 -18.89 8.02
CA ALA A 181 -25.12 -19.70 8.85
C ALA A 181 -26.19 -18.81 9.49
N PHE A 182 -25.80 -17.67 10.04
CA PHE A 182 -26.75 -16.70 10.61
C PHE A 182 -27.74 -16.19 9.56
N ALA A 183 -27.26 -15.78 8.40
CA ALA A 183 -28.11 -15.30 7.31
C ALA A 183 -29.09 -16.40 6.83
N GLY A 184 -28.62 -17.64 6.71
CA GLY A 184 -29.46 -18.78 6.32
C GLY A 184 -30.58 -19.07 7.35
N VAL A 185 -30.22 -19.11 8.64
CA VAL A 185 -31.19 -19.28 9.72
C VAL A 185 -32.21 -18.13 9.76
N PHE A 186 -31.73 -16.88 9.62
CA PHE A 186 -32.59 -15.70 9.56
C PHE A 186 -33.59 -15.79 8.40
N LEU A 187 -33.12 -16.09 7.19
CA LEU A 187 -33.97 -16.20 6.00
C LEU A 187 -34.95 -17.37 6.09
N PHE A 188 -34.57 -18.49 6.71
CA PHE A 188 -35.47 -19.63 6.97
C PHE A 188 -36.66 -19.21 7.83
N PHE A 189 -36.41 -18.53 8.96
CA PHE A 189 -37.49 -18.04 9.81
C PHE A 189 -38.30 -16.92 9.15
N TRP A 190 -37.64 -16.07 8.36
CA TRP A 190 -38.31 -15.02 7.58
C TRP A 190 -39.32 -15.60 6.61
N GLU A 191 -38.95 -16.64 5.89
CA GLU A 191 -39.84 -17.33 4.95
C GLU A 191 -41.09 -17.91 5.63
N GLY A 192 -40.96 -18.43 6.83
CA GLY A 192 -42.07 -18.93 7.62
C GLY A 192 -43.05 -17.87 8.19
N TYR A 193 -42.59 -16.59 8.25
CA TYR A 193 -43.36 -15.50 8.88
C TYR A 193 -44.01 -14.54 7.89
N ARG A 194 -43.90 -14.76 6.60
CA ARG A 194 -44.38 -13.82 5.54
C ARG A 194 -45.80 -13.32 5.77
N PRO A 195 -46.05 -12.01 6.03
CA PRO A 195 -47.41 -11.47 6.20
C PRO A 195 -48.18 -11.34 4.87
N THR A 196 -47.53 -10.83 3.81
CA THR A 196 -47.96 -10.80 2.40
C THR A 196 -46.71 -10.69 1.53
N ALA A 197 -46.74 -11.23 0.30
CA ALA A 197 -45.54 -11.32 -0.53
C ALA A 197 -44.86 -9.96 -0.74
N TYR A 198 -45.57 -8.96 -1.22
CA TYR A 198 -45.02 -7.63 -1.54
C TYR A 198 -44.50 -6.87 -0.31
N THR A 199 -45.29 -6.87 0.79
CA THR A 199 -44.87 -6.16 2.02
C THR A 199 -43.61 -6.80 2.67
N SER A 200 -43.49 -8.13 2.57
CA SER A 200 -42.37 -8.85 3.10
C SER A 200 -41.07 -8.56 2.35
N GLU A 201 -41.13 -8.42 1.02
CA GLU A 201 -39.94 -8.12 0.20
C GLU A 201 -39.43 -6.68 0.43
N VAL A 202 -40.31 -5.71 0.52
CA VAL A 202 -39.95 -4.33 0.88
C VAL A 202 -39.35 -4.26 2.27
N LEU A 203 -39.94 -4.94 3.27
CA LEU A 203 -39.37 -4.99 4.64
C LEU A 203 -38.00 -5.65 4.67
N LEU A 204 -37.82 -6.72 3.90
CA LEU A 204 -36.52 -7.39 3.80
C LEU A 204 -35.48 -6.51 3.10
N ALA A 205 -35.87 -5.78 2.05
CA ALA A 205 -35.00 -4.83 1.39
C ALA A 205 -34.61 -3.66 2.33
N MET A 206 -35.54 -3.16 3.15
CA MET A 206 -35.23 -2.16 4.19
C MET A 206 -34.28 -2.72 5.24
N GLY A 207 -34.48 -3.96 5.70
CA GLY A 207 -33.56 -4.66 6.60
C GLY A 207 -32.16 -4.83 5.97
N GLY A 208 -32.13 -5.22 4.70
CA GLY A 208 -30.91 -5.31 3.90
C GLY A 208 -30.21 -3.95 3.74
N PHE A 209 -30.96 -2.88 3.52
CA PHE A 209 -30.42 -1.51 3.51
C PHE A 209 -29.79 -1.15 4.86
N ALA A 210 -30.45 -1.47 5.96
CA ALA A 210 -29.89 -1.23 7.31
C ALA A 210 -28.61 -2.04 7.54
N LEU A 211 -28.54 -3.28 7.06
CA LEU A 211 -27.30 -4.08 7.08
C LEU A 211 -26.20 -3.45 6.19
N GLY A 212 -26.54 -3.01 4.99
CA GLY A 212 -25.64 -2.28 4.08
C GLY A 212 -25.14 -0.97 4.70
N PHE A 213 -26.00 -0.25 5.41
CA PHE A 213 -25.62 0.94 6.16
C PHE A 213 -24.69 0.62 7.32
N GLY A 214 -24.93 -0.47 8.05
CA GLY A 214 -24.03 -0.99 9.08
C GLY A 214 -22.67 -1.37 8.48
N PHE A 215 -22.66 -2.01 7.31
CA PHE A 215 -21.44 -2.34 6.58
C PHE A 215 -20.66 -1.07 6.18
N PHE A 216 -21.34 -0.07 5.62
CA PHE A 216 -20.74 1.21 5.26
C PHE A 216 -20.17 1.96 6.48
N THR A 217 -20.97 2.09 7.53
CA THR A 217 -20.57 2.79 8.76
C THR A 217 -19.37 2.13 9.43
N THR A 218 -19.36 0.79 9.48
CA THR A 218 -18.24 0.05 10.06
C THR A 218 -16.96 0.27 9.26
N ASN A 219 -17.02 0.26 7.92
CA ASN A 219 -15.86 0.56 7.07
C ASN A 219 -15.43 2.03 7.14
N PHE A 220 -16.37 2.95 7.34
CA PHE A 220 -16.06 4.35 7.57
C PHE A 220 -15.28 4.57 8.88
N LEU A 221 -15.66 3.89 9.95
CA LEU A 221 -14.92 3.90 11.22
C LEU A 221 -13.56 3.22 11.07
N LEU A 222 -13.52 2.09 10.37
CA LEU A 222 -12.32 1.31 10.11
C LEU A 222 -11.26 2.11 9.34
N ARG A 223 -11.68 3.01 8.43
CA ARG A 223 -10.80 3.92 7.67
C ARG A 223 -9.84 4.69 8.59
N ARG A 224 -10.34 5.28 9.67
CA ARG A 224 -9.53 6.07 10.59
C ARG A 224 -8.53 5.18 11.36
N ASP A 225 -9.03 4.10 11.93
CA ASP A 225 -8.23 3.17 12.73
C ASP A 225 -7.16 2.47 11.88
N TYR A 226 -7.47 2.16 10.62
CA TYR A 226 -6.52 1.61 9.66
C TYR A 226 -5.36 2.56 9.39
N LEU A 227 -5.64 3.82 9.06
CA LEU A 227 -4.61 4.82 8.78
C LEU A 227 -3.72 5.07 10.00
N GLU A 228 -4.29 5.15 11.20
CA GLU A 228 -3.52 5.32 12.43
C GLU A 228 -2.61 4.12 12.71
N GLN A 229 -3.09 2.90 12.52
CA GLN A 229 -2.30 1.69 12.75
C GLN A 229 -1.23 1.50 11.67
N LEU A 230 -1.54 1.82 10.42
CA LEU A 230 -0.57 1.78 9.33
C LEU A 230 0.60 2.74 9.58
N VAL A 231 0.30 3.99 9.95
CA VAL A 231 1.31 4.98 10.32
C VAL A 231 2.16 4.50 11.50
N ARG A 232 1.56 3.91 12.54
CA ARG A 232 2.31 3.33 13.67
C ARG A 232 3.19 2.17 13.22
N ALA A 233 2.68 1.26 12.40
CA ALA A 233 3.42 0.11 11.93
C ALA A 233 4.63 0.50 11.06
N ILE A 234 4.48 1.53 10.23
CA ILE A 234 5.56 2.13 9.44
C ILE A 234 6.60 2.78 10.37
N ARG A 235 6.15 3.61 11.34
CA ARG A 235 7.03 4.27 12.30
C ARG A 235 7.84 3.29 13.14
N ASP A 236 7.21 2.22 13.59
CA ASP A 236 7.82 1.20 14.44
C ASP A 236 8.71 0.21 13.64
N GLY A 237 8.87 0.40 12.33
CA GLY A 237 9.66 -0.48 11.45
C GLY A 237 9.13 -1.90 11.31
N ARG A 238 7.84 -2.13 11.64
CA ARG A 238 7.20 -3.46 11.64
C ARG A 238 6.74 -3.91 10.26
N ILE A 239 6.78 -3.01 9.28
CA ILE A 239 6.45 -3.31 7.88
C ILE A 239 7.78 -3.33 7.12
N GLU A 240 8.11 -4.46 6.53
CA GLU A 240 9.21 -4.54 5.58
C GLU A 240 8.87 -3.68 4.37
N LEU A 241 9.61 -2.58 4.22
CA LEU A 241 9.36 -1.57 3.19
C LEU A 241 9.63 -2.09 1.75
N GLY A 242 10.13 -3.32 1.60
CA GLY A 242 10.38 -3.96 0.30
C GLY A 242 9.09 -4.23 -0.51
N GLU A 243 8.06 -4.75 0.17
CA GLU A 243 6.75 -5.05 -0.46
C GLU A 243 5.78 -3.86 -0.42
N SER A 244 6.13 -2.78 0.30
CA SER A 244 5.21 -1.69 0.68
C SER A 244 5.45 -0.37 -0.06
N GLY A 245 6.20 -0.34 -1.18
CA GLY A 245 6.30 0.86 -2.02
C GLY A 245 4.90 1.40 -2.35
N SER A 246 3.99 0.52 -2.75
CA SER A 246 2.59 0.84 -3.02
C SER A 246 1.81 1.37 -1.80
N THR A 247 2.23 1.07 -0.57
CA THR A 247 1.51 1.49 0.64
C THR A 247 1.72 2.97 0.96
N LEU A 248 2.95 3.50 0.78
CA LEU A 248 3.21 4.94 0.96
C LEU A 248 2.52 5.77 -0.12
N GLU A 249 2.50 5.26 -1.35
CA GLU A 249 1.82 5.92 -2.48
C GLU A 249 0.31 6.07 -2.26
N THR A 250 -0.31 5.16 -1.52
CA THR A 250 -1.74 5.20 -1.22
C THR A 250 -2.11 6.05 0.00
N LEU A 251 -1.12 6.53 0.79
CA LEU A 251 -1.40 7.38 1.94
C LEU A 251 -1.82 8.80 1.52
N PRO A 252 -2.78 9.41 2.24
CA PRO A 252 -3.08 10.83 2.08
C PRO A 252 -1.87 11.71 2.39
N THR A 253 -1.76 12.84 1.70
CA THR A 253 -0.62 13.78 1.79
C THR A 253 -0.36 14.26 3.22
N ASP A 254 -1.41 14.55 3.99
CA ASP A 254 -1.31 14.98 5.39
C ASP A 254 -0.63 13.92 6.28
N ARG A 255 -0.87 12.65 5.99
CA ARG A 255 -0.24 11.53 6.72
C ARG A 255 1.22 11.34 6.35
N ILE A 256 1.57 11.52 5.07
CA ILE A 256 2.97 11.48 4.61
C ILE A 256 3.76 12.62 5.25
N LEU A 257 3.20 13.84 5.28
CA LEU A 257 3.82 14.98 5.94
C LEU A 257 4.00 14.75 7.45
N GLY A 258 3.01 14.17 8.11
CA GLY A 258 3.11 13.78 9.51
C GLY A 258 4.20 12.73 9.78
N LEU A 259 4.34 11.73 8.91
CA LEU A 259 5.43 10.75 8.99
C LEU A 259 6.79 11.39 8.76
N TRP A 260 6.91 12.24 7.75
CA TRP A 260 8.11 12.99 7.43
C TRP A 260 8.62 13.81 8.61
N ASN A 261 7.76 14.65 9.20
CA ASN A 261 8.09 15.47 10.35
C ASN A 261 8.55 14.63 11.55
N ASN A 262 7.88 13.49 11.81
CA ASN A 262 8.26 12.59 12.89
C ASN A 262 9.62 11.92 12.66
N VAL A 263 9.91 11.50 11.42
CA VAL A 263 11.19 10.83 11.08
C VAL A 263 12.35 11.82 11.18
N ILE A 264 12.16 13.05 10.70
CA ILE A 264 13.18 14.13 10.85
C ILE A 264 13.41 14.45 12.34
N ALA A 265 12.33 14.64 13.11
CA ALA A 265 12.42 14.98 14.53
C ALA A 265 13.07 13.88 15.38
N SER A 266 12.87 12.60 15.00
CA SER A 266 13.44 11.45 15.72
C SER A 266 14.92 11.20 15.40
N ASN A 267 15.52 11.96 14.49
CA ASN A 267 16.89 11.79 14.01
C ASN A 267 17.20 10.34 13.56
N SER A 268 16.19 9.63 13.11
CA SER A 268 16.20 8.20 12.82
C SER A 268 17.01 7.90 11.55
N GLN A 269 17.91 6.91 11.63
CA GLN A 269 18.61 6.36 10.45
C GLN A 269 17.74 5.35 9.67
N SER A 270 16.44 5.52 9.70
CA SER A 270 15.47 4.57 9.12
C SER A 270 15.52 4.55 7.59
N PRO A 271 15.44 3.37 6.95
CA PRO A 271 15.21 3.24 5.51
C PRO A 271 13.95 3.97 5.02
N LEU A 272 13.02 4.24 5.96
CA LEU A 272 11.82 5.02 5.74
C LEU A 272 12.11 6.45 5.26
N LEU A 273 13.21 7.07 5.72
CA LEU A 273 13.58 8.43 5.32
C LEU A 273 13.79 8.52 3.80
N GLU A 274 14.50 7.56 3.21
CA GLU A 274 14.77 7.53 1.77
C GLU A 274 13.48 7.35 0.95
N LYS A 275 12.60 6.45 1.37
CA LYS A 275 11.32 6.22 0.71
C LYS A 275 10.36 7.40 0.83
N LEU A 276 10.26 8.00 2.01
CA LEU A 276 9.44 9.18 2.22
C LEU A 276 9.92 10.37 1.37
N SER A 277 11.23 10.60 1.32
CA SER A 277 11.78 11.70 0.52
C SER A 277 11.52 11.51 -0.98
N HIS A 278 11.64 10.29 -1.48
CA HIS A 278 11.29 9.95 -2.86
C HIS A 278 9.79 10.17 -3.15
N THR A 279 8.92 9.65 -2.27
CA THR A 279 7.46 9.83 -2.40
C THR A 279 7.05 11.31 -2.34
N LEU A 280 7.71 12.13 -1.52
CA LEU A 280 7.48 13.58 -1.47
C LEU A 280 7.87 14.24 -2.79
N GLY A 281 9.01 13.84 -3.38
CA GLY A 281 9.45 14.34 -4.68
C GLY A 281 8.51 13.98 -5.81
N GLU A 282 8.08 12.70 -5.91
CA GLU A 282 7.12 12.24 -6.91
C GLU A 282 5.77 12.96 -6.83
N ARG A 283 5.36 13.36 -5.62
CA ARG A 283 4.13 14.15 -5.40
C ARG A 283 4.31 15.66 -5.57
N ASN A 284 5.50 16.11 -6.00
CA ASN A 284 5.84 17.52 -6.12
C ASN A 284 5.70 18.31 -4.80
N LEU A 285 5.91 17.64 -3.67
CA LEU A 285 5.87 18.25 -2.33
C LEU A 285 7.28 18.75 -1.94
N TRP A 286 7.76 19.75 -2.63
CA TRP A 286 9.15 20.24 -2.51
C TRP A 286 9.42 21.03 -1.22
N GLY A 287 8.39 21.65 -0.62
CA GLY A 287 8.53 22.40 0.63
C GLY A 287 9.21 21.57 1.74
N PRO A 288 8.66 20.42 2.12
CA PRO A 288 9.26 19.52 3.10
C PRO A 288 10.67 19.02 2.74
N LEU A 289 10.93 18.75 1.45
CA LEU A 289 12.28 18.35 0.99
C LEU A 289 13.28 19.49 1.15
N LYS A 290 12.89 20.73 0.82
CA LYS A 290 13.73 21.91 1.05
C LYS A 290 14.05 22.10 2.53
N GLU A 291 13.06 21.97 3.42
CA GLU A 291 13.27 22.00 4.88
C GLU A 291 14.23 20.90 5.32
N GLY A 292 14.08 19.68 4.80
CA GLY A 292 14.97 18.56 5.08
C GLY A 292 16.41 18.82 4.63
N PHE A 293 16.63 19.53 3.52
CA PHE A 293 17.95 19.93 3.07
C PHE A 293 18.66 20.87 4.06
N PHE A 294 17.93 21.65 4.85
CA PHE A 294 18.49 22.50 5.90
C PHE A 294 18.52 21.85 7.30
N SER A 295 18.27 20.54 7.37
CA SER A 295 18.34 19.79 8.63
C SER A 295 19.75 19.84 9.26
N SER A 296 19.81 19.81 10.58
CA SER A 296 21.07 19.64 11.31
C SER A 296 21.74 18.28 11.06
N ASN A 297 20.96 17.26 10.68
CA ASN A 297 21.44 15.91 10.38
C ASN A 297 21.97 15.81 8.94
N PRO A 298 23.26 15.54 8.70
CA PRO A 298 23.84 15.46 7.36
C PRO A 298 23.23 14.34 6.52
N ARG A 299 22.78 13.24 7.13
CA ARG A 299 22.13 12.17 6.41
C ARG A 299 20.76 12.59 5.85
N VAL A 300 19.99 13.36 6.61
CA VAL A 300 18.73 13.93 6.11
C VAL A 300 19.01 14.85 4.94
N ARG A 301 20.02 15.74 5.04
CA ARG A 301 20.41 16.64 3.95
C ARG A 301 20.80 15.88 2.69
N GLN A 302 21.62 14.83 2.82
CA GLN A 302 22.04 13.99 1.71
C GLN A 302 20.87 13.27 1.02
N ILE A 303 19.97 12.64 1.82
CA ILE A 303 18.82 11.88 1.29
C ILE A 303 17.82 12.81 0.62
N THR A 304 17.55 13.98 1.19
CA THR A 304 16.66 14.97 0.56
C THR A 304 17.23 15.54 -0.72
N LEU A 305 18.54 15.79 -0.76
CA LEU A 305 19.22 16.20 -1.98
C LEU A 305 19.13 15.11 -3.05
N LYS A 306 19.36 13.86 -2.69
CA LYS A 306 19.22 12.71 -3.59
C LYS A 306 17.81 12.64 -4.18
N ALA A 307 16.78 12.75 -3.32
CA ALA A 307 15.40 12.73 -3.77
C ALA A 307 15.05 13.88 -4.71
N LEU A 308 15.55 15.11 -4.45
CA LEU A 308 15.36 16.25 -5.33
C LEU A 308 16.00 16.01 -6.72
N VAL A 309 17.21 15.45 -6.75
CA VAL A 309 17.90 15.12 -8.00
C VAL A 309 17.15 14.08 -8.82
N GLU A 310 16.69 13.02 -8.18
CA GLU A 310 16.02 11.90 -8.85
C GLU A 310 14.61 12.26 -9.35
N THR A 311 13.88 13.08 -8.60
CA THR A 311 12.48 13.38 -8.92
C THR A 311 12.30 14.70 -9.66
N THR A 312 13.14 15.70 -9.41
CA THR A 312 13.00 17.06 -9.95
C THR A 312 14.37 17.71 -10.24
N PRO A 313 15.12 17.24 -11.24
CA PRO A 313 16.49 17.72 -11.52
C PRO A 313 16.59 19.25 -11.69
N ALA A 314 15.61 19.88 -12.33
CA ALA A 314 15.59 21.33 -12.53
C ALA A 314 15.48 22.14 -11.21
N VAL A 315 14.84 21.58 -10.20
CA VAL A 315 14.74 22.20 -8.88
C VAL A 315 15.97 21.90 -8.02
N ALA A 316 16.65 20.79 -8.30
CA ALA A 316 17.80 20.32 -7.52
C ALA A 316 19.08 21.13 -7.76
N GLU A 317 19.27 21.74 -8.93
CA GLU A 317 20.53 22.36 -9.33
C GLU A 317 21.05 23.43 -8.36
N PRO A 318 20.25 24.41 -7.87
CA PRO A 318 20.72 25.37 -6.87
C PRO A 318 21.10 24.72 -5.52
N PHE A 319 20.43 23.61 -5.17
CA PHE A 319 20.74 22.86 -3.94
C PHE A 319 22.01 22.04 -4.09
N LEU A 320 22.33 21.53 -5.29
CA LEU A 320 23.58 20.86 -5.58
C LEU A 320 24.75 21.82 -5.43
N GLU A 321 24.68 23.02 -6.01
CA GLU A 321 25.72 24.05 -5.83
C GLU A 321 25.94 24.41 -4.36
N GLN A 322 24.86 24.60 -3.61
CA GLN A 322 24.98 24.87 -2.18
C GLN A 322 25.58 23.69 -1.40
N ALA A 323 25.21 22.46 -1.76
CA ALA A 323 25.66 21.22 -1.11
C ALA A 323 27.15 20.93 -1.31
N THR A 324 27.82 21.51 -2.34
CA THR A 324 29.26 21.40 -2.49
C THR A 324 30.04 22.12 -1.39
N ARG A 325 29.36 22.98 -0.62
CA ARG A 325 29.91 23.71 0.54
C ARG A 325 29.32 23.23 1.87
N ASP A 326 28.71 22.07 1.89
CA ASP A 326 28.11 21.49 3.11
C ASP A 326 29.20 21.21 4.17
N PRO A 327 28.94 21.40 5.47
CA PRO A 327 29.88 21.04 6.52
C PRO A 327 30.28 19.55 6.52
N ASP A 328 29.38 18.65 6.10
CA ASP A 328 29.65 17.20 6.08
C ASP A 328 30.24 16.76 4.71
N PRO A 329 31.39 16.09 4.70
CA PRO A 329 32.05 15.70 3.45
C PRO A 329 31.24 14.69 2.60
N ARG A 330 30.35 13.89 3.22
CA ARG A 330 29.50 12.95 2.48
C ARG A 330 28.43 13.67 1.65
N VAL A 331 27.93 14.80 2.14
CA VAL A 331 26.98 15.64 1.40
C VAL A 331 27.72 16.33 0.27
N ARG A 332 28.91 16.91 0.52
CA ARG A 332 29.76 17.51 -0.51
C ARG A 332 30.13 16.52 -1.61
N LEU A 333 30.56 15.31 -1.22
CA LEU A 333 30.91 14.23 -2.16
C LEU A 333 29.71 13.86 -3.06
N TYR A 334 28.51 13.73 -2.50
CA TYR A 334 27.31 13.47 -3.29
C TYR A 334 27.02 14.60 -4.27
N ALA A 335 27.14 15.84 -3.83
CA ALA A 335 26.92 17.01 -4.67
C ALA A 335 27.93 17.07 -5.82
N VAL A 336 29.24 16.95 -5.54
CA VAL A 336 30.32 16.93 -6.55
C VAL A 336 30.11 15.79 -7.55
N ARG A 337 29.69 14.59 -7.09
CA ARG A 337 29.40 13.44 -7.96
C ARG A 337 28.23 13.69 -8.90
N THR A 338 27.29 14.52 -8.52
CA THR A 338 26.00 14.66 -9.20
C THR A 338 25.91 15.93 -10.04
N ILE A 339 26.62 16.99 -9.63
CA ILE A 339 26.61 18.28 -10.35
C ILE A 339 27.04 18.13 -11.79
N ASN A 340 26.50 18.98 -12.69
CA ASN A 340 26.87 18.94 -14.08
C ASN A 340 28.37 19.32 -14.25
N PRO A 341 29.18 18.55 -14.99
CA PRO A 341 30.58 18.86 -15.25
C PRO A 341 30.85 20.24 -15.91
N LYS A 342 29.84 20.89 -16.43
CA LYS A 342 29.93 22.26 -16.96
C LYS A 342 30.14 23.33 -15.88
N HIS A 343 29.91 23.05 -14.62
CA HIS A 343 30.21 23.91 -13.48
C HIS A 343 31.69 23.79 -13.10
N HIS A 344 32.54 24.27 -13.99
CA HIS A 344 34.01 24.17 -13.84
C HIS A 344 34.52 24.87 -12.57
N ASP A 345 33.96 26.01 -12.22
CA ASP A 345 34.28 26.81 -11.03
C ASP A 345 34.01 26.01 -9.73
N VAL A 346 32.91 25.27 -9.68
CA VAL A 346 32.55 24.41 -8.53
C VAL A 346 33.50 23.22 -8.42
N LEU A 347 33.83 22.59 -9.54
CA LEU A 347 34.77 21.46 -9.57
C LEU A 347 36.20 21.91 -9.20
N GLU A 348 36.67 23.05 -9.70
CA GLU A 348 37.96 23.63 -9.34
C GLU A 348 38.04 23.95 -7.83
N GLN A 349 36.98 24.48 -7.24
CA GLN A 349 36.90 24.67 -5.79
C GLN A 349 36.95 23.34 -5.03
N ALA A 350 36.26 22.29 -5.50
CA ALA A 350 36.22 20.96 -4.88
C ALA A 350 37.58 20.22 -4.98
N LEU A 351 38.48 20.57 -5.88
CA LEU A 351 39.85 20.05 -5.95
C LEU A 351 40.68 20.45 -4.71
N GLN A 352 40.28 21.49 -4.01
CA GLN A 352 40.94 21.99 -2.80
C GLN A 352 40.18 21.60 -1.51
N ASP A 353 39.25 20.66 -1.59
CA ASP A 353 38.45 20.22 -0.44
C ASP A 353 39.30 19.55 0.64
N ASP A 354 38.94 19.73 1.90
CA ASP A 354 39.61 19.06 3.03
C ASP A 354 39.52 17.53 2.95
N SER A 355 38.42 16.99 2.36
CA SER A 355 38.21 15.56 2.17
C SER A 355 38.90 15.06 0.89
N ALA A 356 39.81 14.10 1.04
CA ALA A 356 40.45 13.43 -0.08
C ALA A 356 39.47 12.75 -1.05
N GLU A 357 38.36 12.22 -0.54
CA GLU A 357 37.31 11.61 -1.37
C GLU A 357 36.61 12.63 -2.27
N VAL A 358 36.40 13.86 -1.78
CA VAL A 358 35.82 14.97 -2.55
C VAL A 358 36.82 15.45 -3.60
N ARG A 359 38.10 15.63 -3.25
CA ARG A 359 39.17 15.99 -4.21
C ARG A 359 39.30 14.96 -5.33
N ALA A 360 39.34 13.68 -5.00
CA ALA A 360 39.43 12.60 -5.99
C ALA A 360 38.23 12.57 -6.93
N GLU A 361 37.01 12.74 -6.42
CA GLU A 361 35.81 12.81 -7.23
C GLU A 361 35.82 14.05 -8.16
N ALA A 362 36.22 15.20 -7.65
CA ALA A 362 36.34 16.43 -8.43
C ALA A 362 37.39 16.29 -9.57
N ALA A 363 38.53 15.66 -9.26
CA ALA A 363 39.61 15.44 -10.25
C ALA A 363 39.15 14.59 -11.43
N VAL A 364 38.38 13.50 -11.17
CA VAL A 364 37.87 12.64 -12.25
C VAL A 364 36.76 13.33 -13.05
N ARG A 365 35.99 14.21 -12.42
CA ARG A 365 34.87 14.90 -13.08
C ARG A 365 35.29 16.18 -13.79
N SER A 366 36.47 16.70 -13.54
CA SER A 366 37.04 17.86 -14.26
C SER A 366 37.28 17.53 -15.72
N THR A 367 37.21 18.55 -16.57
CA THR A 367 37.47 18.41 -17.99
C THR A 367 38.51 19.44 -18.41
N PRO A 368 39.78 19.01 -18.70
CA PRO A 368 40.28 17.61 -18.68
C PRO A 368 40.36 17.03 -17.24
N ILE A 369 40.49 15.70 -17.15
CA ILE A 369 40.73 15.01 -15.87
C ILE A 369 41.99 15.55 -15.23
N ARG A 370 41.97 15.81 -13.93
CA ARG A 370 43.09 16.35 -13.18
C ARG A 370 43.96 15.20 -12.60
N GLU A 371 44.80 14.65 -13.49
CA GLU A 371 45.71 13.55 -13.13
C GLU A 371 46.69 13.97 -12.07
N ASP A 372 47.14 15.22 -12.09
CA ASP A 372 48.05 15.83 -11.10
C ASP A 372 47.52 15.68 -9.66
N VAL A 373 46.22 15.91 -9.44
CA VAL A 373 45.58 15.77 -8.11
C VAL A 373 45.43 14.29 -7.72
N LEU A 374 45.17 13.40 -8.67
CA LEU A 374 45.06 11.98 -8.42
C LEU A 374 46.43 11.37 -8.05
N GLU A 375 47.51 11.78 -8.73
CA GLU A 375 48.90 11.39 -8.41
C GLU A 375 49.29 11.86 -7.00
N GLU A 376 49.05 13.13 -6.66
CA GLU A 376 49.27 13.67 -5.32
C GLU A 376 48.59 12.87 -4.24
N LEU A 377 47.29 12.47 -4.48
CA LEU A 377 46.53 11.65 -3.53
C LEU A 377 47.05 10.21 -3.42
N LEU A 378 47.62 9.64 -4.49
CA LEU A 378 48.22 8.31 -4.49
C LEU A 378 49.57 8.30 -3.72
N ASP A 379 50.34 9.38 -3.80
CA ASP A 379 51.62 9.54 -3.14
C ASP A 379 51.45 10.00 -1.67
N SER A 380 50.23 10.29 -1.22
CA SER A 380 49.93 10.73 0.12
C SER A 380 50.28 9.63 1.17
N ASP A 381 50.81 10.01 2.32
CA ASP A 381 51.04 9.12 3.46
C ASP A 381 49.72 8.63 4.09
N GLU A 382 48.62 9.30 3.85
CA GLU A 382 47.31 8.94 4.36
C GLU A 382 46.65 7.79 3.57
N ASN A 383 46.38 6.67 4.24
CA ASN A 383 45.71 5.53 3.63
C ASN A 383 44.35 5.88 3.01
N VAL A 384 43.63 6.83 3.62
CA VAL A 384 42.32 7.28 3.15
C VAL A 384 42.44 8.02 1.80
N ALA A 385 43.44 8.86 1.65
CA ALA A 385 43.71 9.59 0.43
C ALA A 385 44.07 8.64 -0.73
N ARG A 386 45.00 7.69 -0.46
CA ARG A 386 45.37 6.67 -1.46
C ARG A 386 44.16 5.82 -1.91
N LEU A 387 43.34 5.36 -0.97
CA LEU A 387 42.14 4.57 -1.29
C LEU A 387 41.13 5.40 -2.07
N ALA A 388 40.96 6.68 -1.74
CA ALA A 388 40.04 7.57 -2.48
C ALA A 388 40.47 7.71 -3.95
N ALA A 389 41.77 7.90 -4.22
CA ALA A 389 42.30 7.97 -5.57
C ALA A 389 42.16 6.63 -6.32
N LEU A 390 42.56 5.51 -5.68
CA LEU A 390 42.49 4.16 -6.27
C LEU A 390 41.05 3.78 -6.70
N HIS A 391 40.05 4.13 -5.90
CA HIS A 391 38.66 3.85 -6.22
C HIS A 391 38.13 4.70 -7.38
N ARG A 392 38.82 5.76 -7.77
CA ARG A 392 38.40 6.71 -8.81
C ARG A 392 39.23 6.65 -10.08
N LEU A 393 40.35 5.93 -10.06
CA LEU A 393 41.19 5.80 -11.27
C LEU A 393 40.37 5.27 -12.46
N PRO A 394 40.43 5.92 -13.60
CA PRO A 394 39.87 5.40 -14.85
C PRO A 394 40.52 4.06 -15.20
N ARG A 395 39.76 3.10 -15.70
CA ARG A 395 40.24 1.76 -16.08
C ARG A 395 41.38 1.74 -17.10
N ASN A 396 41.67 2.86 -17.72
CA ASN A 396 42.72 3.00 -18.72
C ASN A 396 44.07 3.45 -18.11
N MET A 397 44.12 3.70 -16.81
CA MET A 397 45.34 4.12 -16.08
C MET A 397 45.91 3.02 -15.18
N THR A 398 45.30 1.85 -15.19
CA THR A 398 45.82 0.63 -14.55
C THR A 398 46.40 -0.28 -15.63
#